data_2f3de513c0aed9c0ad187407288162f4
#
_entry.id   2f3de513c0aed9c0ad187407288162f4
#
_cell.length_a   1.000
_cell.length_b   1.000
_cell.length_c   1.000
_cell.angle_alpha   90.00
_cell.angle_beta   90.00
_cell.angle_gamma   90.00
#
_symmetry.space_group_name_H-M   'P 1'
#
loop_
_entity.id
_entity.type
_entity.pdbx_description
1 polymer ?
#
loop_
_entity_poly.entity_id
_entity_poly.type
_entity_poly.pdbx_seq_one_letter_code
_entity_poly.pdbx_strand_id
1 'polypeptide(L)'
;MKFDDFTALKNLNCEIPEACIYGLVGSNGAGKSTFLRLISGIYRPDSGEVTFDGEPVYENPEVKKKILYVPDELYFLPQSNMTRMAELYNSIYDSFNYERFHNLIKTFGLDPKANINTFSKGMKRQAATILALSSMPEFLFFDETFDGLDPVMRNLVKQVIYNDVLERKTTTIITSHSLRELEDTCDQLALLHKGGIVFESDIQDLKTALFKVQVAFNGEYTKERFAGIEMLDYNQVGSVCTFIARGDKEEVVAKIRALEPVLLDVLPLNLEEVFIYEMESLGYAFKEILM
;
A
#
# COMPACT_ATOMS: atom_id res chain seq x y z
N MET A 1 -20.74 -4.70 -4.29
CA MET A 1 -20.44 -6.12 -4.53
C MET A 1 -20.89 -6.95 -3.34
N LYS A 2 -21.79 -7.91 -3.57
CA LYS A 2 -22.38 -8.75 -2.54
C LYS A 2 -22.15 -10.23 -2.87
N PHE A 3 -22.04 -11.05 -1.84
CA PHE A 3 -22.02 -12.50 -1.90
C PHE A 3 -23.14 -13.00 -0.99
N ASP A 4 -24.20 -13.50 -1.55
CA ASP A 4 -25.45 -13.84 -0.84
C ASP A 4 -25.93 -12.66 0.04
N ASP A 5 -25.97 -12.85 1.35
CA ASP A 5 -26.36 -11.80 2.31
C ASP A 5 -25.20 -10.90 2.78
N PHE A 6 -23.95 -11.22 2.38
CA PHE A 6 -22.78 -10.47 2.80
C PHE A 6 -22.37 -9.39 1.77
N THR A 7 -22.28 -8.14 2.22
CA THR A 7 -21.80 -7.03 1.40
C THR A 7 -20.29 -6.89 1.58
N ALA A 8 -19.52 -7.31 0.57
CA ALA A 8 -18.06 -7.26 0.59
C ALA A 8 -17.50 -5.88 0.23
N LEU A 9 -18.14 -5.18 -0.74
CA LEU A 9 -17.78 -3.80 -1.12
C LEU A 9 -19.04 -2.96 -1.26
N LYS A 10 -18.99 -1.73 -0.75
CA LYS A 10 -20.17 -0.84 -0.68
C LYS A 10 -19.79 0.60 -1.04
N ASN A 11 -20.48 1.14 -2.06
CA ASN A 11 -20.34 2.55 -2.48
C ASN A 11 -18.87 3.00 -2.61
N LEU A 12 -18.05 2.13 -3.19
CA LEU A 12 -16.65 2.40 -3.37
C LEU A 12 -16.46 3.21 -4.66
N ASN A 13 -15.87 4.40 -4.53
CA ASN A 13 -15.36 5.20 -5.63
C ASN A 13 -13.89 5.47 -5.37
N CYS A 14 -13.07 5.25 -6.39
CA CYS A 14 -11.63 5.41 -6.31
C CYS A 14 -11.12 5.69 -7.72
N GLU A 15 -10.19 6.62 -7.83
CA GLU A 15 -9.49 6.95 -9.05
C GLU A 15 -7.99 6.78 -8.80
N ILE A 16 -7.37 5.84 -9.49
CA ILE A 16 -5.95 5.52 -9.31
C ILE A 16 -5.18 6.14 -10.46
N PRO A 17 -4.22 7.04 -10.18
CA PRO A 17 -3.40 7.67 -11.20
C PRO A 17 -2.56 6.65 -11.97
N GLU A 18 -2.26 6.98 -13.24
CA GLU A 18 -1.29 6.22 -14.01
C GLU A 18 0.13 6.35 -13.42
N ALA A 19 0.94 5.35 -13.67
CA ALA A 19 2.36 5.34 -13.31
C ALA A 19 2.61 5.63 -11.82
N CYS A 20 1.79 5.03 -10.95
CA CYS A 20 1.95 5.13 -9.50
C CYS A 20 1.95 3.75 -8.82
N ILE A 21 2.43 3.72 -7.59
CA ILE A 21 2.29 2.59 -6.68
C ILE A 21 1.20 2.96 -5.67
N TYR A 22 0.05 2.32 -5.81
CA TYR A 22 -1.11 2.56 -4.94
C TYR A 22 -1.21 1.49 -3.86
N GLY A 23 -1.13 1.89 -2.61
CA GLY A 23 -1.25 1.03 -1.43
C GLY A 23 -2.70 0.94 -0.96
N LEU A 24 -3.24 -0.26 -0.82
CA LEU A 24 -4.56 -0.47 -0.21
C LEU A 24 -4.39 -1.22 1.11
N VAL A 25 -4.51 -0.51 2.22
CA VAL A 25 -4.41 -1.08 3.56
C VAL A 25 -5.80 -1.39 4.13
N GLY A 26 -5.87 -2.39 4.99
CA GLY A 26 -7.10 -2.73 5.71
C GLY A 26 -6.96 -4.04 6.47
N SER A 27 -7.78 -4.23 7.49
CA SER A 27 -7.82 -5.46 8.27
C SER A 27 -8.22 -6.66 7.42
N ASN A 28 -8.01 -7.86 7.95
CA ASN A 28 -8.49 -9.08 7.31
C ASN A 28 -10.02 -9.04 7.22
N GLY A 29 -10.54 -9.38 6.03
CA GLY A 29 -11.99 -9.30 5.76
C GLY A 29 -12.49 -7.89 5.38
N ALA A 30 -11.65 -6.85 5.31
CA ALA A 30 -12.06 -5.50 4.88
C ALA A 30 -12.55 -5.43 3.42
N GLY A 31 -12.19 -6.42 2.58
CA GLY A 31 -12.59 -6.49 1.16
C GLY A 31 -11.43 -6.31 0.16
N LYS A 32 -10.18 -6.26 0.60
CA LYS A 32 -8.98 -6.00 -0.26
C LYS A 32 -8.90 -6.95 -1.46
N SER A 33 -8.90 -8.27 -1.22
CA SER A 33 -8.86 -9.26 -2.30
C SER A 33 -10.10 -9.22 -3.19
N THR A 34 -11.27 -8.88 -2.63
CA THR A 34 -12.50 -8.69 -3.41
C THR A 34 -12.37 -7.47 -4.33
N PHE A 35 -11.80 -6.38 -3.82
CA PHE A 35 -11.50 -5.19 -4.61
C PHE A 35 -10.55 -5.52 -5.78
N LEU A 36 -9.42 -6.19 -5.51
CA LEU A 36 -8.48 -6.57 -6.58
C LEU A 36 -9.12 -7.50 -7.63
N ARG A 37 -9.93 -8.47 -7.21
CA ARG A 37 -10.65 -9.35 -8.15
C ARG A 37 -11.69 -8.60 -8.96
N LEU A 38 -12.34 -7.60 -8.37
CA LEU A 38 -13.30 -6.75 -9.08
C LEU A 38 -12.61 -5.91 -10.15
N ILE A 39 -11.53 -5.21 -9.81
CA ILE A 39 -10.79 -4.37 -10.77
C ILE A 39 -10.01 -5.20 -11.80
N SER A 40 -9.69 -6.47 -11.51
CA SER A 40 -9.14 -7.41 -12.51
C SER A 40 -10.20 -7.97 -13.46
N GLY A 41 -11.48 -7.60 -13.29
CA GLY A 41 -12.58 -8.12 -14.09
C GLY A 41 -12.87 -9.61 -13.85
N ILE A 42 -12.40 -10.19 -12.73
CA ILE A 42 -12.76 -11.56 -12.30
C ILE A 42 -14.19 -11.57 -11.82
N TYR A 43 -14.60 -10.55 -11.07
CA TYR A 43 -15.95 -10.34 -10.63
C TYR A 43 -16.66 -9.25 -11.44
N ARG A 44 -17.96 -9.45 -11.68
CA ARG A 44 -18.82 -8.42 -12.21
C ARG A 44 -19.35 -7.57 -11.04
N PRO A 45 -19.31 -6.23 -11.10
CA PRO A 45 -19.96 -5.41 -10.08
C PRO A 45 -21.48 -5.57 -10.13
N ASP A 46 -22.15 -5.57 -8.98
CA ASP A 46 -23.63 -5.59 -8.92
C ASP A 46 -24.22 -4.27 -9.39
N SER A 47 -23.48 -3.18 -9.21
CA SER A 47 -23.81 -1.81 -9.66
C SER A 47 -22.53 -0.99 -9.84
N GLY A 48 -22.59 0.05 -10.68
CA GLY A 48 -21.41 0.82 -11.05
C GLY A 48 -20.59 0.10 -12.12
N GLU A 49 -19.40 0.63 -12.36
CA GLU A 49 -18.47 0.10 -13.38
C GLU A 49 -17.02 0.22 -12.90
N VAL A 50 -16.15 -0.55 -13.53
CA VAL A 50 -14.70 -0.45 -13.41
C VAL A 50 -14.13 -0.26 -14.79
N THR A 51 -13.37 0.82 -14.96
CA THR A 51 -12.75 1.17 -16.24
C THR A 51 -11.25 1.37 -16.11
N PHE A 52 -10.54 1.11 -17.19
CA PHE A 52 -9.12 1.46 -17.40
C PHE A 52 -9.07 2.35 -18.64
N ASP A 53 -8.58 3.57 -18.51
CA ASP A 53 -8.57 4.58 -19.58
C ASP A 53 -9.94 4.77 -20.26
N GLY A 54 -11.01 4.69 -19.47
CA GLY A 54 -12.39 4.79 -19.94
C GLY A 54 -12.98 3.50 -20.53
N GLU A 55 -12.20 2.44 -20.67
CA GLU A 55 -12.62 1.14 -21.20
C GLU A 55 -13.05 0.20 -20.08
N PRO A 56 -14.23 -0.45 -20.15
CA PRO A 56 -14.69 -1.36 -19.10
C PRO A 56 -13.83 -2.64 -19.05
N VAL A 57 -13.52 -3.11 -17.83
CA VAL A 57 -12.67 -4.30 -17.65
C VAL A 57 -13.45 -5.62 -17.76
N TYR A 58 -14.73 -5.64 -17.32
CA TYR A 58 -15.50 -6.88 -17.27
C TYR A 58 -15.84 -7.36 -18.69
N GLU A 59 -15.56 -8.63 -18.99
CA GLU A 59 -15.74 -9.24 -20.31
C GLU A 59 -14.98 -8.52 -21.46
N ASN A 60 -13.91 -7.79 -21.14
CA ASN A 60 -13.07 -7.11 -22.12
C ASN A 60 -11.67 -7.77 -22.18
N PRO A 61 -11.41 -8.70 -23.12
CA PRO A 61 -10.13 -9.38 -23.24
C PRO A 61 -8.95 -8.44 -23.50
N GLU A 62 -9.16 -7.35 -24.26
CA GLU A 62 -8.08 -6.41 -24.62
C GLU A 62 -7.59 -5.63 -23.38
N VAL A 63 -8.49 -5.22 -22.50
CA VAL A 63 -8.11 -4.61 -21.22
C VAL A 63 -7.47 -5.65 -20.30
N LYS A 64 -8.04 -6.88 -20.25
CA LYS A 64 -7.52 -7.94 -19.36
C LYS A 64 -6.11 -8.39 -19.72
N LYS A 65 -5.70 -8.33 -20.97
CA LYS A 65 -4.31 -8.61 -21.40
C LYS A 65 -3.29 -7.63 -20.82
N LYS A 66 -3.74 -6.43 -20.45
CA LYS A 66 -2.90 -5.39 -19.86
C LYS A 66 -2.74 -5.55 -18.33
N ILE A 67 -3.59 -6.39 -17.71
CA ILE A 67 -3.67 -6.55 -16.26
C ILE A 67 -3.04 -7.88 -15.87
N LEU A 68 -2.22 -7.87 -14.81
CA LEU A 68 -1.77 -9.08 -14.14
C LEU A 68 -2.07 -8.99 -12.64
N TYR A 69 -2.79 -9.97 -12.12
CA TYR A 69 -3.14 -10.10 -10.72
C TYR A 69 -2.41 -11.28 -10.07
N VAL A 70 -1.67 -11.00 -9.02
CA VAL A 70 -0.99 -12.00 -8.17
C VAL A 70 -1.79 -12.14 -6.88
N PRO A 71 -2.53 -13.24 -6.69
CA PRO A 71 -3.34 -13.46 -5.50
C PRO A 71 -2.49 -13.82 -4.27
N ASP A 72 -3.06 -13.68 -3.08
CA ASP A 72 -2.43 -14.15 -1.84
C ASP A 72 -2.28 -15.69 -1.85
N GLU A 73 -3.32 -16.43 -2.18
CA GLU A 73 -3.25 -17.88 -2.37
C GLU A 73 -2.73 -18.22 -3.76
N LEU A 74 -1.47 -18.63 -3.83
CA LEU A 74 -0.79 -18.95 -5.07
C LEU A 74 -1.10 -20.40 -5.52
N TYR A 75 -1.47 -20.54 -6.78
CA TYR A 75 -1.64 -21.84 -7.43
C TYR A 75 -0.67 -21.97 -8.62
N PHE A 76 0.04 -23.09 -8.69
CA PHE A 76 0.88 -23.48 -9.81
C PHE A 76 0.41 -24.81 -10.37
N LEU A 77 0.55 -25.00 -11.67
CA LEU A 77 0.17 -26.26 -12.31
C LEU A 77 0.91 -27.45 -11.67
N PRO A 78 0.30 -28.60 -11.56
CA PRO A 78 0.95 -29.81 -11.04
C PRO A 78 2.26 -30.10 -11.78
N GLN A 79 3.32 -30.43 -11.03
CA GLN A 79 4.65 -30.75 -11.55
C GLN A 79 5.27 -29.65 -12.45
N SER A 80 4.83 -28.41 -12.31
CA SER A 80 5.42 -27.29 -13.05
C SER A 80 6.74 -26.81 -12.43
N ASN A 81 7.57 -26.25 -13.27
CA ASN A 81 8.77 -25.52 -12.92
C ASN A 81 8.70 -24.11 -13.51
N MET A 82 9.68 -23.26 -13.21
CA MET A 82 9.66 -21.86 -13.66
C MET A 82 9.67 -21.74 -15.21
N THR A 83 10.40 -22.61 -15.89
CA THR A 83 10.44 -22.60 -17.37
C THR A 83 9.06 -22.89 -17.97
N ARG A 84 8.40 -23.94 -17.49
CA ARG A 84 7.06 -24.30 -17.97
C ARG A 84 6.01 -23.22 -17.66
N MET A 85 6.13 -22.59 -16.48
CA MET A 85 5.25 -21.47 -16.14
C MET A 85 5.52 -20.25 -17.00
N ALA A 86 6.78 -19.94 -17.33
CA ALA A 86 7.15 -18.86 -18.26
C ALA A 86 6.55 -19.08 -19.65
N GLU A 87 6.58 -20.30 -20.18
CA GLU A 87 5.94 -20.66 -21.43
C GLU A 87 4.43 -20.41 -21.39
N LEU A 88 3.76 -20.77 -20.29
CA LEU A 88 2.34 -20.53 -20.10
C LEU A 88 2.05 -19.01 -20.07
N TYR A 89 2.81 -18.24 -19.29
CA TYR A 89 2.62 -16.78 -19.20
C TYR A 89 2.87 -16.11 -20.55
N ASN A 90 3.91 -16.50 -21.27
CA ASN A 90 4.17 -16.00 -22.63
C ASN A 90 3.05 -16.33 -23.63
N SER A 91 2.30 -17.41 -23.43
CA SER A 91 1.14 -17.71 -24.27
C SER A 91 -0.09 -16.84 -24.00
N ILE A 92 -0.11 -16.16 -22.86
CA ILE A 92 -1.21 -15.28 -22.42
C ILE A 92 -0.84 -13.81 -22.62
N TYR A 93 0.40 -13.44 -22.29
CA TYR A 93 0.91 -12.07 -22.33
C TYR A 93 1.93 -11.92 -23.45
N ASP A 94 1.54 -11.27 -24.52
CA ASP A 94 2.42 -11.02 -25.70
C ASP A 94 3.66 -10.17 -25.31
N SER A 95 3.58 -9.43 -24.20
CA SER A 95 4.65 -8.60 -23.62
C SER A 95 5.67 -9.38 -22.79
N PHE A 96 5.53 -10.70 -22.62
CA PHE A 96 6.43 -11.49 -21.77
C PHE A 96 7.88 -11.39 -22.24
N ASN A 97 8.78 -11.04 -21.32
CA ASN A 97 10.20 -10.83 -21.60
C ASN A 97 11.06 -11.93 -20.97
N TYR A 98 11.59 -12.84 -21.81
CA TYR A 98 12.43 -13.95 -21.37
C TYR A 98 13.80 -13.49 -20.85
N GLU A 99 14.40 -12.42 -21.38
CA GLU A 99 15.66 -11.91 -20.87
C GLU A 99 15.49 -11.41 -19.44
N ARG A 100 14.43 -10.62 -19.19
CA ARG A 100 14.06 -10.17 -17.85
C ARG A 100 13.75 -11.34 -16.92
N PHE A 101 13.02 -12.35 -17.39
CA PHE A 101 12.74 -13.56 -16.64
C PHE A 101 14.02 -14.27 -16.18
N HIS A 102 14.98 -14.47 -17.06
CA HIS A 102 16.24 -15.11 -16.70
C HIS A 102 17.08 -14.26 -15.74
N ASN A 103 17.08 -12.95 -15.92
CA ASN A 103 17.77 -12.03 -15.01
C ASN A 103 17.15 -12.06 -13.60
N LEU A 104 15.82 -12.02 -13.49
CA LEU A 104 15.13 -12.12 -12.22
C LEU A 104 15.35 -13.49 -11.54
N ILE A 105 15.24 -14.60 -12.27
CA ILE A 105 15.56 -15.95 -11.76
C ILE A 105 16.94 -15.99 -11.12
N LYS A 106 17.94 -15.45 -11.82
CA LYS A 106 19.31 -15.39 -11.31
C LYS A 106 19.42 -14.52 -10.06
N THR A 107 18.79 -13.37 -10.06
CA THR A 107 18.82 -12.40 -8.95
C THR A 107 18.15 -12.96 -7.71
N PHE A 108 17.00 -13.64 -7.88
CA PHE A 108 16.29 -14.28 -6.77
C PHE A 108 16.88 -15.63 -6.33
N GLY A 109 17.82 -16.19 -7.12
CA GLY A 109 18.49 -17.45 -6.79
C GLY A 109 17.60 -18.67 -6.87
N LEU A 110 16.54 -18.66 -7.68
CA LEU A 110 15.66 -19.81 -7.87
C LEU A 110 16.22 -20.78 -8.92
N ASP A 111 16.07 -22.08 -8.70
CA ASP A 111 16.34 -23.09 -9.73
C ASP A 111 15.15 -23.15 -10.70
N PRO A 112 15.34 -22.77 -11.98
CA PRO A 112 14.25 -22.75 -12.97
C PRO A 112 13.70 -24.14 -13.33
N LYS A 113 14.40 -25.21 -13.00
CA LYS A 113 14.03 -26.60 -13.29
C LYS A 113 13.37 -27.30 -12.11
N ALA A 114 13.51 -26.76 -10.90
CA ALA A 114 12.93 -27.35 -9.71
C ALA A 114 11.39 -27.27 -9.74
N ASN A 115 10.72 -28.27 -9.16
CA ASN A 115 9.26 -28.29 -9.06
C ASN A 115 8.79 -27.18 -8.09
N ILE A 116 8.04 -26.19 -8.60
CA ILE A 116 7.56 -25.05 -7.82
C ILE A 116 6.66 -25.50 -6.64
N ASN A 117 5.93 -26.61 -6.79
CA ASN A 117 5.06 -27.08 -5.72
C ASN A 117 5.82 -27.54 -4.47
N THR A 118 7.12 -27.85 -4.59
CA THR A 118 8.01 -28.18 -3.47
C THR A 118 8.68 -26.95 -2.84
N PHE A 119 8.50 -25.76 -3.40
CA PHE A 119 9.07 -24.53 -2.86
C PHE A 119 8.42 -24.15 -1.52
N SER A 120 9.17 -23.48 -0.66
CA SER A 120 8.62 -22.82 0.53
C SER A 120 7.59 -21.75 0.15
N LYS A 121 6.77 -21.29 1.10
CA LYS A 121 5.80 -20.20 0.87
C LYS A 121 6.50 -18.97 0.26
N GLY A 122 7.63 -18.54 0.83
CA GLY A 122 8.42 -17.41 0.32
C GLY A 122 8.95 -17.64 -1.09
N MET A 123 9.51 -18.81 -1.40
CA MET A 123 9.97 -19.13 -2.76
C MET A 123 8.83 -19.18 -3.78
N LYS A 124 7.65 -19.66 -3.40
CA LYS A 124 6.45 -19.61 -4.26
C LYS A 124 6.04 -18.17 -4.54
N ARG A 125 6.12 -17.30 -3.54
CA ARG A 125 5.85 -15.86 -3.69
C ARG A 125 6.85 -15.21 -4.64
N GLN A 126 8.15 -15.51 -4.49
CA GLN A 126 9.19 -15.08 -5.41
C GLN A 126 8.91 -15.56 -6.84
N ALA A 127 8.56 -16.83 -7.01
CA ALA A 127 8.23 -17.41 -8.31
C ALA A 127 7.06 -16.68 -9.00
N ALA A 128 5.96 -16.42 -8.27
CA ALA A 128 4.83 -15.67 -8.79
C ALA A 128 5.20 -14.24 -9.18
N THR A 129 5.99 -13.57 -8.33
CA THR A 129 6.47 -12.19 -8.58
C THR A 129 7.37 -12.13 -9.81
N ILE A 130 8.30 -13.07 -9.99
CA ILE A 130 9.16 -13.13 -11.17
C ILE A 130 8.33 -13.28 -12.44
N LEU A 131 7.36 -14.21 -12.46
CA LEU A 131 6.48 -14.42 -13.60
C LEU A 131 5.67 -13.16 -13.92
N ALA A 132 5.11 -12.53 -12.89
CA ALA A 132 4.33 -11.31 -13.03
C ALA A 132 5.15 -10.15 -13.63
N LEU A 133 6.32 -9.87 -13.06
CA LEU A 133 7.21 -8.80 -13.52
C LEU A 133 7.78 -9.09 -14.93
N SER A 134 7.98 -10.38 -15.27
CA SER A 134 8.45 -10.78 -16.61
C SER A 134 7.37 -10.68 -17.67
N SER A 135 6.09 -10.69 -17.29
CA SER A 135 4.97 -10.49 -18.22
C SER A 135 4.83 -9.06 -18.68
N MET A 136 5.49 -8.12 -18.01
CA MET A 136 5.52 -6.69 -18.35
C MET A 136 4.12 -6.07 -18.58
N PRO A 137 3.14 -6.29 -17.68
CA PRO A 137 1.80 -5.74 -17.81
C PRO A 137 1.80 -4.21 -17.66
N GLU A 138 0.73 -3.53 -18.14
CA GLU A 138 0.51 -2.10 -17.87
C GLU A 138 -0.01 -1.88 -16.44
N PHE A 139 -0.85 -2.82 -15.94
CA PHE A 139 -1.44 -2.79 -14.60
C PHE A 139 -1.07 -4.04 -13.82
N LEU A 140 -0.43 -3.87 -12.67
CA LEU A 140 0.07 -4.97 -11.85
C LEU A 140 -0.55 -4.93 -10.45
N PHE A 141 -1.26 -5.99 -10.07
CA PHE A 141 -1.96 -6.06 -8.79
C PHE A 141 -1.37 -7.17 -7.93
N PHE A 142 -0.98 -6.81 -6.71
CA PHE A 142 -0.40 -7.70 -5.74
C PHE A 142 -1.27 -7.79 -4.47
N ASP A 143 -1.76 -8.99 -4.17
CA ASP A 143 -2.52 -9.25 -2.95
C ASP A 143 -1.60 -9.83 -1.88
N GLU A 144 -1.35 -9.06 -0.79
CA GLU A 144 -0.47 -9.43 0.34
C GLU A 144 0.93 -9.93 -0.12
N THR A 145 1.51 -9.27 -1.12
CA THR A 145 2.72 -9.75 -1.83
C THR A 145 3.94 -9.86 -0.94
N PHE A 146 4.08 -9.00 0.05
CA PHE A 146 5.25 -9.00 0.92
C PHE A 146 5.18 -10.03 2.05
N ASP A 147 4.02 -10.65 2.28
CA ASP A 147 3.86 -11.67 3.30
C ASP A 147 4.71 -12.92 3.00
N GLY A 148 5.48 -13.35 3.99
CA GLY A 148 6.36 -14.51 3.88
C GLY A 148 7.67 -14.28 3.10
N LEU A 149 7.97 -13.06 2.64
CA LEU A 149 9.28 -12.68 2.12
C LEU A 149 10.20 -12.22 3.26
N ASP A 150 11.46 -12.65 3.21
CA ASP A 150 12.47 -12.06 4.08
C ASP A 150 12.78 -10.59 3.71
N PRO A 151 13.39 -9.81 4.60
CA PRO A 151 13.62 -8.38 4.36
C PRO A 151 14.44 -8.07 3.10
N VAL A 152 15.40 -8.92 2.75
CA VAL A 152 16.25 -8.71 1.56
C VAL A 152 15.43 -8.90 0.29
N MET A 153 14.67 -10.00 0.21
CA MET A 153 13.81 -10.28 -0.93
C MET A 153 12.68 -9.27 -1.06
N ARG A 154 12.10 -8.84 0.05
CA ARG A 154 11.10 -7.77 0.07
C ARG A 154 11.64 -6.48 -0.55
N ASN A 155 12.83 -6.02 -0.13
CA ASN A 155 13.44 -4.83 -0.69
C ASN A 155 13.76 -4.98 -2.18
N LEU A 156 14.20 -6.16 -2.62
CA LEU A 156 14.45 -6.44 -4.02
C LEU A 156 13.16 -6.32 -4.86
N VAL A 157 12.06 -6.91 -4.40
CA VAL A 157 10.75 -6.81 -5.06
C VAL A 157 10.30 -5.35 -5.16
N LYS A 158 10.41 -4.58 -4.06
CA LYS A 158 10.08 -3.15 -4.03
C LYS A 158 10.88 -2.37 -5.08
N GLN A 159 12.19 -2.59 -5.18
CA GLN A 159 13.05 -1.93 -6.16
C GLN A 159 12.65 -2.24 -7.60
N VAL A 160 12.33 -3.51 -7.89
CA VAL A 160 11.92 -3.90 -9.24
C VAL A 160 10.57 -3.30 -9.61
N ILE A 161 9.59 -3.26 -8.69
CA ILE A 161 8.31 -2.60 -8.90
C ILE A 161 8.51 -1.10 -9.14
N TYR A 162 9.32 -0.44 -8.31
CA TYR A 162 9.62 0.98 -8.43
C TYR A 162 10.23 1.32 -9.79
N ASN A 163 11.20 0.52 -10.26
CA ASN A 163 11.80 0.70 -11.58
C ASN A 163 10.77 0.53 -12.71
N ASP A 164 9.84 -0.42 -12.59
CA ASP A 164 8.77 -0.60 -13.58
C ASP A 164 7.84 0.60 -13.66
N VAL A 165 7.50 1.19 -12.52
CA VAL A 165 6.69 2.42 -12.49
C VAL A 165 7.43 3.58 -13.15
N LEU A 166 8.71 3.79 -12.83
CA LEU A 166 9.50 4.90 -13.37
C LEU A 166 9.78 4.75 -14.88
N GLU A 167 10.22 3.57 -15.30
CA GLU A 167 10.74 3.35 -16.66
C GLU A 167 9.63 3.00 -17.65
N ARG A 168 8.63 2.22 -17.20
CA ARG A 168 7.59 1.65 -18.04
C ARG A 168 6.21 2.27 -17.85
N LYS A 169 6.06 3.18 -16.89
CA LYS A 169 4.77 3.78 -16.51
C LYS A 169 3.73 2.74 -16.05
N THR A 170 4.19 1.62 -15.49
CA THR A 170 3.29 0.60 -14.93
C THR A 170 2.53 1.18 -13.75
N THR A 171 1.22 0.99 -13.67
CA THR A 171 0.45 1.28 -12.46
C THR A 171 0.39 0.02 -11.61
N THR A 172 0.84 0.12 -10.37
CA THR A 172 0.89 -1.03 -9.45
C THR A 172 -0.01 -0.82 -8.25
N ILE A 173 -0.85 -1.80 -7.93
CA ILE A 173 -1.68 -1.79 -6.72
C ILE A 173 -1.19 -2.89 -5.79
N ILE A 174 -0.91 -2.52 -4.54
CA ILE A 174 -0.42 -3.46 -3.52
C ILE A 174 -1.36 -3.43 -2.33
N THR A 175 -1.91 -4.57 -1.96
CA THR A 175 -2.67 -4.70 -0.72
C THR A 175 -1.79 -5.20 0.42
N SER A 176 -2.01 -4.69 1.61
CA SER A 176 -1.39 -5.18 2.84
C SER A 176 -2.30 -4.92 4.05
N HIS A 177 -2.11 -5.70 5.10
CA HIS A 177 -2.66 -5.40 6.42
C HIS A 177 -1.69 -4.59 7.30
N SER A 178 -0.49 -4.28 6.81
CA SER A 178 0.57 -3.54 7.50
C SER A 178 0.90 -2.23 6.77
N LEU A 179 0.70 -1.10 7.45
CA LEU A 179 1.10 0.22 6.95
C LEU A 179 2.61 0.33 6.69
N ARG A 180 3.43 -0.28 7.55
CA ARG A 180 4.90 -0.27 7.42
C ARG A 180 5.38 -0.88 6.11
N GLU A 181 4.68 -1.88 5.59
CA GLU A 181 5.05 -2.50 4.32
C GLU A 181 4.85 -1.57 3.14
N LEU A 182 3.84 -0.70 3.21
CA LEU A 182 3.45 0.22 2.15
C LEU A 182 4.18 1.58 2.24
N GLU A 183 4.59 2.00 3.44
CA GLU A 183 5.16 3.32 3.73
C GLU A 183 6.33 3.73 2.83
N ASP A 184 7.25 2.78 2.57
CA ASP A 184 8.45 3.02 1.78
C ASP A 184 8.31 2.57 0.32
N THR A 185 7.10 2.25 -0.12
CA THR A 185 6.87 1.68 -1.44
C THR A 185 5.86 2.45 -2.25
N CYS A 186 4.78 2.92 -1.61
CA CYS A 186 3.64 3.48 -2.30
C CYS A 186 3.75 5.01 -2.43
N ASP A 187 3.16 5.54 -3.48
CA ASP A 187 2.99 6.99 -3.70
C ASP A 187 1.69 7.46 -3.01
N GLN A 188 0.64 6.65 -3.15
CA GLN A 188 -0.67 6.90 -2.55
C GLN A 188 -1.10 5.74 -1.66
N LEU A 189 -1.90 6.06 -0.65
CA LEU A 189 -2.45 5.10 0.29
C LEU A 189 -3.95 5.30 0.45
N ALA A 190 -4.69 4.20 0.38
CA ALA A 190 -6.10 4.16 0.77
C ALA A 190 -6.35 3.15 1.89
N LEU A 191 -7.26 3.50 2.80
CA LEU A 191 -7.77 2.59 3.82
C LEU A 191 -9.10 2.01 3.39
N LEU A 192 -9.15 0.69 3.27
CA LEU A 192 -10.38 -0.05 3.08
C LEU A 192 -10.88 -0.57 4.44
N HIS A 193 -12.09 -0.17 4.82
CA HIS A 193 -12.74 -0.63 6.04
C HIS A 193 -14.20 -1.01 5.77
N LYS A 194 -14.61 -2.21 6.18
CA LYS A 194 -15.99 -2.73 6.01
C LYS A 194 -16.54 -2.54 4.58
N GLY A 195 -15.68 -2.76 3.58
CA GLY A 195 -16.03 -2.72 2.16
C GLY A 195 -16.09 -1.33 1.54
N GLY A 196 -15.73 -0.27 2.23
CA GLY A 196 -15.62 1.10 1.72
C GLY A 196 -14.23 1.69 1.91
N ILE A 197 -13.79 2.58 1.00
CA ILE A 197 -12.63 3.43 1.23
C ILE A 197 -13.06 4.53 2.19
N VAL A 198 -12.41 4.61 3.35
CA VAL A 198 -12.71 5.60 4.39
C VAL A 198 -11.68 6.72 4.43
N PHE A 199 -10.54 6.48 3.82
CA PHE A 199 -9.45 7.45 3.75
C PHE A 199 -8.59 7.18 2.52
N GLU A 200 -8.14 8.24 1.86
CA GLU A 200 -7.22 8.19 0.72
C GLU A 200 -6.34 9.44 0.71
N SER A 201 -5.03 9.27 0.54
CA SER A 201 -4.10 10.40 0.50
C SER A 201 -2.78 10.01 -0.15
N ASP A 202 -2.05 11.01 -0.64
CA ASP A 202 -0.64 10.90 -0.96
C ASP A 202 0.19 10.63 0.30
N ILE A 203 1.18 9.75 0.24
CA ILE A 203 2.01 9.38 1.40
C ILE A 203 2.89 10.55 1.85
N GLN A 204 3.35 11.40 0.94
CA GLN A 204 4.17 12.56 1.30
C GLN A 204 3.32 13.60 2.05
N ASP A 205 2.10 13.82 1.60
CA ASP A 205 1.15 14.71 2.29
C ASP A 205 0.86 14.19 3.71
N LEU A 206 0.64 12.88 3.86
CA LEU A 206 0.46 12.26 5.17
C LEU A 206 1.67 12.46 6.10
N LYS A 207 2.88 12.22 5.59
CA LYS A 207 4.12 12.35 6.39
C LYS A 207 4.41 13.78 6.83
N THR A 208 3.85 14.77 6.15
CA THR A 208 4.06 16.19 6.45
C THR A 208 2.91 16.84 7.20
N ALA A 209 1.72 16.23 7.18
CA ALA A 209 0.50 16.79 7.78
C ALA A 209 0.58 16.93 9.31
N LEU A 210 1.25 15.98 9.96
CA LEU A 210 1.37 15.89 11.42
C LEU A 210 2.81 15.70 11.84
N PHE A 211 3.20 16.34 12.96
CA PHE A 211 4.52 16.15 13.57
C PHE A 211 4.45 16.28 15.09
N LYS A 212 5.34 15.59 15.78
CA LYS A 212 5.43 15.59 17.23
C LYS A 212 6.30 16.74 17.71
N VAL A 213 5.78 17.55 18.61
CA VAL A 213 6.52 18.63 19.27
C VAL A 213 6.78 18.24 20.70
N GLN A 214 8.04 18.40 21.12
CA GLN A 214 8.44 18.30 22.52
C GLN A 214 9.02 19.66 22.95
N VAL A 215 8.42 20.31 23.95
CA VAL A 215 8.82 21.64 24.36
C VAL A 215 8.81 21.76 25.89
N ALA A 216 9.74 22.55 26.40
CA ALA A 216 9.81 22.87 27.83
C ALA A 216 10.04 24.37 28.05
N PHE A 217 9.51 24.89 29.15
CA PHE A 217 9.69 26.29 29.56
C PHE A 217 10.20 26.38 30.99
N ASN A 218 10.76 27.50 31.34
CA ASN A 218 11.05 27.86 32.73
C ASN A 218 9.74 28.19 33.43
N GLY A 219 9.50 27.58 34.60
CA GLY A 219 8.32 27.83 35.45
C GLY A 219 7.10 27.02 35.00
N GLU A 220 5.97 27.26 35.66
CA GLU A 220 4.71 26.64 35.36
C GLU A 220 4.04 27.27 34.14
N TYR A 221 3.45 26.43 33.28
CA TYR A 221 2.68 26.86 32.11
C TYR A 221 1.57 25.84 31.84
N THR A 222 0.61 26.26 31.03
CA THR A 222 -0.54 25.43 30.69
C THR A 222 -0.72 25.36 29.17
N LYS A 223 -1.66 24.55 28.70
CA LYS A 223 -1.98 24.36 27.28
C LYS A 223 -2.35 25.67 26.57
N GLU A 224 -2.94 26.63 27.26
CA GLU A 224 -3.34 27.94 26.74
C GLU A 224 -2.17 28.76 26.20
N ARG A 225 -0.94 28.48 26.63
CA ARG A 225 0.28 29.12 26.09
C ARG A 225 0.47 28.88 24.60
N PHE A 226 -0.10 27.80 24.08
CA PHE A 226 -0.01 27.41 22.67
C PHE A 226 -1.25 27.85 21.86
N ALA A 227 -1.95 28.89 22.29
CA ALA A 227 -3.11 29.40 21.57
C ALA A 227 -2.79 29.70 20.10
N GLY A 228 -3.64 29.23 19.18
CA GLY A 228 -3.46 29.38 17.74
C GLY A 228 -2.58 28.31 17.06
N ILE A 229 -2.23 27.26 17.81
CA ILE A 229 -1.63 26.03 17.27
C ILE A 229 -2.68 24.91 17.37
N GLU A 230 -2.97 24.27 16.26
CA GLU A 230 -3.85 23.07 16.26
C GLU A 230 -3.06 21.89 16.84
N MET A 231 -3.52 21.40 18.01
CA MET A 231 -2.82 20.37 18.76
C MET A 231 -3.72 19.17 19.00
N LEU A 232 -3.19 18.01 18.73
CA LEU A 232 -3.73 16.70 19.09
C LEU A 232 -2.87 16.10 20.21
N ASP A 233 -3.44 15.21 21.01
CA ASP A 233 -2.73 14.39 22.01
C ASP A 233 -1.73 15.19 22.88
N TYR A 234 -2.25 16.26 23.55
CA TYR A 234 -1.43 17.04 24.48
C TYR A 234 -1.18 16.30 25.77
N ASN A 235 0.08 16.09 26.11
CA ASN A 235 0.52 15.49 27.37
C ASN A 235 1.63 16.30 28.01
N GLN A 236 1.54 16.60 29.32
CA GLN A 236 2.55 17.34 30.07
C GLN A 236 3.04 16.55 31.27
N VAL A 237 4.35 16.36 31.34
CA VAL A 237 5.03 15.71 32.47
C VAL A 237 6.08 16.66 33.03
N GLY A 238 5.80 17.25 34.16
CA GLY A 238 6.64 18.27 34.79
C GLY A 238 6.75 19.53 33.90
N SER A 239 7.98 19.95 33.57
CA SER A 239 8.26 21.11 32.73
C SER A 239 8.27 20.80 31.24
N VAL A 240 8.11 19.54 30.84
CA VAL A 240 8.11 19.11 29.42
C VAL A 240 6.69 18.80 29.00
N CYS A 241 6.23 19.40 27.92
CA CYS A 241 5.03 18.95 27.25
C CYS A 241 5.35 18.36 25.87
N THR A 242 4.52 17.43 25.49
CA THR A 242 4.55 16.76 24.18
C THR A 242 3.17 16.82 23.59
N PHE A 243 3.07 17.17 22.31
CA PHE A 243 1.81 17.17 21.57
C PHE A 243 2.06 16.89 20.09
N ILE A 244 1.02 16.51 19.38
CA ILE A 244 1.02 16.38 17.94
C ILE A 244 0.47 17.68 17.37
N ALA A 245 1.23 18.33 16.49
CA ALA A 245 0.80 19.54 15.81
C ALA A 245 0.35 19.22 14.38
N ARG A 246 -0.70 19.90 13.93
CA ARG A 246 -1.20 19.88 12.56
C ARG A 246 -0.89 21.21 11.88
N GLY A 247 -0.49 21.16 10.61
CA GLY A 247 -0.27 22.33 9.76
C GLY A 247 1.17 22.51 9.29
N ASP A 248 1.50 23.70 8.80
CA ASP A 248 2.83 23.97 8.31
C ASP A 248 3.86 23.95 9.44
N LYS A 249 4.86 23.09 9.29
CA LYS A 249 5.88 22.84 10.31
C LYS A 249 6.69 24.09 10.64
N GLU A 250 7.06 24.89 9.62
CA GLU A 250 7.90 26.07 9.82
C GLU A 250 7.13 27.15 10.56
N GLU A 251 5.86 27.36 10.21
CA GLU A 251 4.97 28.32 10.86
C GLU A 251 4.74 27.96 12.33
N VAL A 252 4.42 26.69 12.62
CA VAL A 252 4.19 26.20 13.99
C VAL A 252 5.46 26.32 14.83
N VAL A 253 6.61 25.92 14.30
CA VAL A 253 7.91 26.04 14.97
C VAL A 253 8.25 27.52 15.26
N ALA A 254 7.99 28.43 14.31
CA ALA A 254 8.21 29.85 14.52
C ALA A 254 7.32 30.41 15.65
N LYS A 255 6.04 30.05 15.69
CA LYS A 255 5.13 30.42 16.79
C LYS A 255 5.63 29.94 18.15
N ILE A 256 6.10 28.68 18.24
CA ILE A 256 6.61 28.13 19.50
C ILE A 256 7.92 28.80 19.91
N ARG A 257 8.85 29.08 18.98
CA ARG A 257 10.09 29.78 19.26
C ARG A 257 9.86 31.19 19.81
N ALA A 258 8.84 31.90 19.34
CA ALA A 258 8.46 33.21 19.83
C ALA A 258 7.98 33.18 21.32
N LEU A 259 7.64 32.01 21.86
CA LEU A 259 7.32 31.84 23.28
C LEU A 259 8.55 31.63 24.19
N GLU A 260 9.77 31.66 23.60
CA GLU A 260 11.07 31.50 24.29
C GLU A 260 11.17 30.19 25.10
N PRO A 261 11.01 29.01 24.48
CA PRO A 261 11.18 27.75 25.17
C PRO A 261 12.64 27.50 25.55
N VAL A 262 12.86 26.76 26.65
CA VAL A 262 14.20 26.26 27.05
C VAL A 262 14.59 25.04 26.21
N LEU A 263 13.61 24.24 25.81
CA LEU A 263 13.76 23.09 24.92
C LEU A 263 12.67 23.14 23.86
N LEU A 264 13.06 22.94 22.60
CA LEU A 264 12.14 22.72 21.50
C LEU A 264 12.72 21.66 20.59
N ASP A 265 12.05 20.52 20.52
CA ASP A 265 12.37 19.42 19.62
C ASP A 265 11.18 19.08 18.75
N VAL A 266 11.44 18.79 17.47
CA VAL A 266 10.39 18.42 16.52
C VAL A 266 10.76 17.09 15.90
N LEU A 267 9.98 16.09 16.22
CA LEU A 267 10.18 14.71 15.84
C LEU A 267 9.21 14.32 14.72
N PRO A 268 9.68 13.61 13.70
CA PRO A 268 8.77 13.04 12.70
C PRO A 268 7.90 11.97 13.36
N LEU A 269 6.67 11.84 12.87
CA LEU A 269 5.82 10.68 13.15
C LEU A 269 6.07 9.61 12.09
N ASN A 270 5.95 8.35 12.48
CA ASN A 270 5.85 7.27 11.50
C ASN A 270 4.43 7.24 10.91
N LEU A 271 4.27 6.58 9.77
CA LEU A 271 2.98 6.54 9.07
C LEU A 271 1.87 5.92 9.90
N GLU A 272 2.18 4.93 10.76
CA GLU A 272 1.18 4.32 11.65
C GLU A 272 0.65 5.34 12.67
N GLU A 273 1.53 6.16 13.25
CA GLU A 273 1.13 7.22 14.19
C GLU A 273 0.27 8.27 13.49
N VAL A 274 0.70 8.76 12.32
CA VAL A 274 -0.09 9.72 11.52
C VAL A 274 -1.46 9.15 11.22
N PHE A 275 -1.51 7.91 10.78
CA PHE A 275 -2.74 7.23 10.42
C PHE A 275 -3.71 7.08 11.59
N ILE A 276 -3.22 6.79 12.79
CA ILE A 276 -4.05 6.72 14.01
C ILE A 276 -4.73 8.06 14.26
N TYR A 277 -3.97 9.16 14.25
CA TYR A 277 -4.51 10.49 14.49
C TYR A 277 -5.50 10.94 13.40
N GLU A 278 -5.22 10.62 12.14
CA GLU A 278 -6.15 10.91 11.04
C GLU A 278 -7.47 10.13 11.20
N MET A 279 -7.40 8.85 11.55
CA MET A 279 -8.58 8.04 11.79
C MET A 279 -9.40 8.50 12.99
N GLU A 280 -8.76 8.85 14.08
CA GLU A 280 -9.42 9.42 15.27
C GLU A 280 -10.12 10.74 14.94
N SER A 281 -9.50 11.58 14.09
CA SER A 281 -10.11 12.84 13.62
C SER A 281 -11.38 12.62 12.79
N LEU A 282 -11.45 11.48 12.08
CA LEU A 282 -12.63 11.05 11.31
C LEU A 282 -13.67 10.29 12.17
N GLY A 283 -13.42 10.14 13.48
CA GLY A 283 -14.33 9.48 14.40
C GLY A 283 -14.24 7.96 14.45
N TYR A 284 -13.17 7.38 13.88
CA TYR A 284 -12.91 5.95 13.96
C TYR A 284 -12.03 5.61 15.17
N ALA A 285 -12.46 4.65 16.01
CA ALA A 285 -11.61 4.14 17.09
C ALA A 285 -10.56 3.17 16.51
N PHE A 286 -9.28 3.39 16.83
CA PHE A 286 -8.15 2.58 16.34
C PHE A 286 -8.35 1.06 16.51
N LYS A 287 -8.95 0.63 17.61
CA LYS A 287 -9.25 -0.79 17.88
C LYS A 287 -10.21 -1.44 16.88
N GLU A 288 -11.00 -0.65 16.17
CA GLU A 288 -11.99 -1.17 15.19
C GLU A 288 -11.42 -1.33 13.79
N ILE A 289 -10.25 -0.75 13.51
CA ILE A 289 -9.73 -0.59 12.14
C ILE A 289 -8.66 -1.64 11.80
N LEU A 290 -7.81 -2.02 12.75
CA LEU A 290 -6.66 -2.91 12.51
C LEU A 290 -6.76 -4.28 13.22
N MET A 291 -7.82 -4.53 13.98
CA MET A 291 -8.17 -5.85 14.52
C MET A 291 -9.23 -6.51 13.64
#